data_acf7f288c795c5461d094f0193a37143
#
_entry.id   acf7f288c795c5461d094f0193a37143
#
_cell.length_a   1.000
_cell.length_b   1.000
_cell.length_c   1.000
_cell.angle_alpha   90.00
_cell.angle_beta   90.00
_cell.angle_gamma   90.00
#
_symmetry.space_group_name_H-M   'P 1'
#
loop_
_entity.id
_entity.type
_entity.pdbx_description
1 polymer ?
#
loop_
_entity_poly.entity_id
_entity_poly.type
_entity_poly.pdbx_seq_one_letter_code
_entity_poly.pdbx_strand_id
1 'polypeptide(L)'
;LVIMRDNVTFDIILNHCKISNKHLKFIADGNSQKWGRYTPESNIRIISKTKMRRLKPRYLFVLIWSFRSEVIMQEKKFILSGGKLIFPLPIFHIIDRDNYKYYLNEKLSAFGFDI
;
A
#
# COMPACT_ATOMS: atom_id res chain seq x y z
N LEU A 1 -5.89 0.60 9.21
CA LEU A 1 -5.10 0.10 8.10
C LEU A 1 -5.50 0.79 6.80
N VAL A 2 -4.53 1.33 6.09
CA VAL A 2 -4.73 2.03 4.82
C VAL A 2 -3.97 1.31 3.73
N ILE A 3 -4.58 1.19 2.54
CA ILE A 3 -3.98 0.53 1.39
C ILE A 3 -3.62 1.55 0.33
N MET A 4 -2.42 1.40 -0.26
CA MET A 4 -2.02 2.12 -1.46
C MET A 4 -2.42 1.29 -2.68
N ARG A 5 -3.16 1.91 -3.56
CA ARG A 5 -3.76 1.28 -4.73
C ARG A 5 -3.27 1.93 -6.01
N ASP A 6 -3.16 1.14 -7.07
CA ASP A 6 -2.69 1.66 -8.36
C ASP A 6 -3.49 1.20 -9.58
N ASN A 7 -4.27 0.11 -9.53
CA ASN A 7 -4.97 -0.40 -10.69
C ASN A 7 -6.23 -1.22 -10.36
N VAL A 8 -6.95 -1.63 -11.42
CA VAL A 8 -8.21 -2.39 -11.34
C VAL A 8 -8.03 -3.80 -10.75
N THR A 9 -6.88 -4.41 -10.95
CA THR A 9 -6.58 -5.75 -10.40
C THR A 9 -6.77 -5.78 -8.89
N PHE A 10 -6.51 -4.66 -8.24
CA PHE A 10 -6.68 -4.50 -6.80
C PHE A 10 -8.15 -4.73 -6.37
N ASP A 11 -9.11 -4.18 -7.12
CA ASP A 11 -10.53 -4.36 -6.80
C ASP A 11 -10.94 -5.83 -6.89
N ILE A 12 -10.40 -6.56 -7.86
CA ILE A 12 -10.66 -7.99 -8.02
C ILE A 12 -10.15 -8.75 -6.80
N ILE A 13 -8.95 -8.42 -6.31
CA ILE A 13 -8.37 -9.06 -5.12
C ILE A 13 -9.22 -8.78 -3.89
N LEU A 14 -9.64 -7.52 -3.69
CA LEU A 14 -10.49 -7.15 -2.56
C LEU A 14 -11.79 -7.94 -2.55
N ASN A 15 -12.44 -8.03 -3.70
CA ASN A 15 -13.73 -8.70 -3.81
C ASN A 15 -13.58 -10.22 -3.63
N HIS A 16 -12.54 -10.81 -4.19
CA HIS A 16 -12.26 -12.23 -4.04
C HIS A 16 -11.97 -12.61 -2.58
N CYS A 17 -11.20 -11.78 -1.88
CA CYS A 17 -10.87 -12.00 -0.46
C CYS A 17 -11.95 -11.51 0.49
N LYS A 18 -13.05 -10.94 -0.03
CA LYS A 18 -14.15 -10.38 0.76
C LYS A 18 -13.69 -9.31 1.73
N ILE A 19 -12.72 -8.52 1.32
CA ILE A 19 -12.25 -7.36 2.09
C ILE A 19 -13.15 -6.17 1.77
N SER A 20 -13.66 -5.52 2.80
CA SER A 20 -14.60 -4.41 2.67
C SER A 20 -14.25 -3.27 3.63
N ASN A 21 -15.09 -2.23 3.67
CA ASN A 21 -14.97 -1.11 4.60
C ASN A 21 -15.01 -1.53 6.07
N LYS A 22 -15.41 -2.75 6.38
CA LYS A 22 -15.35 -3.31 7.74
C LYS A 22 -13.93 -3.66 8.15
N HIS A 23 -13.04 -3.93 7.19
CA HIS A 23 -11.66 -4.33 7.41
C HIS A 23 -10.68 -3.18 7.19
N LEU A 24 -10.96 -2.34 6.17
CA LEU A 24 -10.11 -1.24 5.77
C LEU A 24 -10.93 0.04 5.72
N LYS A 25 -10.45 1.09 6.34
CA LYS A 25 -11.16 2.38 6.35
C LYS A 25 -11.01 3.14 5.05
N PHE A 26 -9.80 3.15 4.48
CA PHE A 26 -9.48 3.98 3.33
C PHE A 26 -8.50 3.30 2.39
N ILE A 27 -8.53 3.72 1.13
CA ILE A 27 -7.53 3.37 0.13
C ILE A 27 -6.93 4.66 -0.39
N ALA A 28 -5.60 4.77 -0.37
CA ALA A 28 -4.91 5.91 -0.94
C ALA A 28 -4.59 5.66 -2.42
N ASP A 29 -4.93 6.63 -3.27
CA ASP A 29 -4.70 6.57 -4.71
C ASP A 29 -4.15 7.90 -5.19
N GLY A 30 -3.20 7.86 -6.13
CA GLY A 30 -2.63 9.06 -6.72
C GLY A 30 -3.53 9.76 -7.73
N ASN A 31 -4.57 9.09 -8.23
CA ASN A 31 -5.47 9.65 -9.23
C ASN A 31 -6.56 10.48 -8.57
N SER A 32 -6.49 11.82 -8.73
CA SER A 32 -7.44 12.75 -8.12
C SER A 32 -8.88 12.53 -8.54
N GLN A 33 -9.13 11.96 -9.71
CA GLN A 33 -10.48 11.70 -10.18
C GLN A 33 -11.18 10.61 -9.36
N LYS A 34 -10.44 9.80 -8.64
CA LYS A 34 -11.00 8.74 -7.80
C LYS A 34 -11.25 9.17 -6.36
N TRP A 35 -10.70 10.29 -5.92
CA TRP A 35 -10.84 10.74 -4.54
C TRP A 35 -12.29 11.04 -4.17
N GLY A 36 -12.69 10.58 -2.99
CA GLY A 36 -14.06 10.72 -2.51
C GLY A 36 -15.02 9.67 -3.05
N ARG A 37 -14.59 8.84 -3.97
CA ARG A 37 -15.38 7.72 -4.48
C ARG A 37 -15.15 6.48 -3.62
N TYR A 38 -15.92 5.45 -3.88
CA TYR A 38 -15.84 4.17 -3.18
C TYR A 38 -15.47 3.06 -4.14
N THR A 39 -14.74 2.06 -3.66
CA THR A 39 -14.43 0.90 -4.46
C THR A 39 -15.68 0.08 -4.77
N PRO A 40 -15.80 -0.48 -5.98
CA PRO A 40 -16.95 -1.33 -6.32
C PRO A 40 -17.06 -2.53 -5.36
N GLU A 41 -18.28 -2.84 -4.94
CA GLU A 41 -18.63 -3.96 -4.07
C GLU A 41 -18.00 -3.90 -2.66
N SER A 42 -16.69 -3.67 -2.55
CA SER A 42 -16.02 -3.59 -1.25
C SER A 42 -16.34 -2.31 -0.47
N ASN A 43 -16.79 -1.28 -1.17
CA ASN A 43 -17.30 -0.02 -0.61
C ASN A 43 -16.30 0.68 0.31
N ILE A 44 -15.03 0.72 -0.07
CA ILE A 44 -13.96 1.39 0.66
C ILE A 44 -13.72 2.76 0.05
N ARG A 45 -13.66 3.78 0.89
CA ARG A 45 -13.48 5.16 0.42
C ARG A 45 -12.05 5.39 -0.08
N ILE A 46 -11.95 6.05 -1.23
CA ILE A 46 -10.67 6.39 -1.86
C ILE A 46 -10.29 7.81 -1.46
N ILE A 47 -9.07 7.98 -0.97
CA ILE A 47 -8.53 9.26 -0.51
C ILE A 47 -7.18 9.55 -1.17
N SER A 48 -6.73 10.81 -1.07
CA SER A 48 -5.40 11.19 -1.54
C SER A 48 -4.30 10.65 -0.62
N LYS A 49 -3.10 10.52 -1.15
CA LYS A 49 -1.92 10.18 -0.33
C LYS A 49 -1.65 11.22 0.74
N THR A 50 -1.89 12.51 0.43
CA THR A 50 -1.74 13.59 1.40
C THR A 50 -2.68 13.42 2.58
N LYS A 51 -3.95 13.12 2.32
CA LYS A 51 -4.92 12.86 3.39
C LYS A 51 -4.56 11.62 4.19
N MET A 52 -4.09 10.57 3.52
CA MET A 52 -3.62 9.36 4.18
C MET A 52 -2.52 9.68 5.20
N ARG A 53 -1.55 10.50 4.81
CA ARG A 53 -0.44 10.88 5.69
C ARG A 53 -0.89 11.70 6.88
N ARG A 54 -1.91 12.55 6.70
CA ARG A 54 -2.50 13.34 7.81
C ARG A 54 -3.20 12.47 8.84
N LEU A 55 -3.78 11.37 8.41
CA LEU A 55 -4.46 10.42 9.30
C LEU A 55 -3.50 9.63 10.17
N LYS A 56 -2.21 9.66 9.84
CA LYS A 56 -1.13 8.98 10.57
C LYS A 56 -1.48 7.51 10.87
N PRO A 57 -1.76 6.69 9.83
CA PRO A 57 -2.03 5.29 10.06
C PRO A 57 -0.80 4.61 10.65
N ARG A 58 -1.01 3.51 11.37
CA ARG A 58 0.08 2.72 11.90
C ARG A 58 0.68 1.79 10.85
N TYR A 59 -0.15 1.29 9.95
CA TYR A 59 0.22 0.34 8.91
C TYR A 59 -0.30 0.80 7.56
N LEU A 60 0.53 0.64 6.52
CA LEU A 60 0.12 0.79 5.12
C LEU A 60 0.24 -0.57 4.43
N PHE A 61 -0.88 -1.07 3.95
CA PHE A 61 -0.93 -2.31 3.18
C PHE A 61 -0.74 -1.97 1.70
N VAL A 62 0.36 -2.43 1.11
CA VAL A 62 0.80 -2.00 -0.22
C VAL A 62 0.73 -3.14 -1.21
N LEU A 63 -0.05 -2.99 -2.28
CA LEU A 63 -0.16 -4.01 -3.34
C LEU A 63 0.62 -3.66 -4.60
N ILE A 64 1.10 -2.43 -4.76
CA ILE A 64 1.93 -2.04 -5.90
C ILE A 64 3.38 -2.48 -5.71
N TRP A 65 3.59 -3.77 -5.53
CA TRP A 65 4.87 -4.34 -5.15
C TRP A 65 6.00 -4.07 -6.15
N SER A 66 5.68 -3.98 -7.45
CA SER A 66 6.68 -3.68 -8.48
C SER A 66 7.32 -2.30 -8.33
N PHE A 67 6.67 -1.39 -7.62
CA PHE A 67 7.18 -0.05 -7.31
C PHE A 67 7.66 0.07 -5.87
N ARG A 68 8.12 -1.03 -5.28
CA ARG A 68 8.50 -1.06 -3.86
C ARG A 68 9.52 0.02 -3.48
N SER A 69 10.57 0.18 -4.28
CA SER A 69 11.61 1.18 -4.00
C SER A 69 11.05 2.60 -3.99
N GLU A 70 10.20 2.92 -4.96
CA GLU A 70 9.55 4.23 -5.06
C GLU A 70 8.64 4.48 -3.87
N VAL A 71 7.87 3.46 -3.46
CA VAL A 71 6.98 3.58 -2.29
C VAL A 71 7.79 3.80 -1.02
N ILE A 72 8.89 3.07 -0.83
CA ILE A 72 9.77 3.26 0.33
C ILE A 72 10.28 4.70 0.38
N MET A 73 10.73 5.21 -0.75
CA MET A 73 11.24 6.60 -0.82
C MET A 73 10.15 7.63 -0.56
N GLN A 74 8.97 7.45 -1.12
CA GLN A 74 7.85 8.35 -0.91
C GLN A 74 7.37 8.36 0.54
N GLU A 75 7.38 7.21 1.20
CA GLU A 75 6.88 7.05 2.56
C GLU A 75 7.99 6.99 3.61
N LYS A 76 9.19 7.48 3.29
CA LYS A 76 10.33 7.45 4.19
C LYS A 76 10.04 8.12 5.54
N LYS A 77 9.38 9.27 5.53
CA LYS A 77 9.01 9.97 6.78
C LYS A 77 8.08 9.14 7.65
N PHE A 78 7.11 8.49 7.02
CA PHE A 78 6.18 7.59 7.70
C PHE A 78 6.93 6.42 8.34
N ILE A 79 7.85 5.80 7.60
CA ILE A 79 8.66 4.68 8.07
C ILE A 79 9.53 5.10 9.26
N LEU A 80 10.22 6.22 9.14
CA LEU A 80 11.12 6.72 10.20
C LEU A 80 10.38 7.12 11.46
N SER A 81 9.11 7.51 11.35
CA SER A 81 8.27 7.83 12.51
C SER A 81 7.67 6.61 13.21
N GLY A 82 7.99 5.40 12.73
CA GLY A 82 7.54 4.16 13.33
C GLY A 82 6.43 3.44 12.57
N GLY A 83 5.99 3.98 11.43
CA GLY A 83 5.02 3.33 10.58
C GLY A 83 5.60 2.12 9.86
N LYS A 84 4.72 1.19 9.45
CA LYS A 84 5.13 -0.05 8.78
C LYS A 84 4.42 -0.20 7.46
N LEU A 85 5.16 -0.65 6.44
CA LEU A 85 4.61 -1.02 5.14
C LEU A 85 4.47 -2.54 5.10
N ILE A 86 3.27 -3.02 4.77
CA ILE A 86 2.99 -4.44 4.63
C ILE A 86 2.87 -4.76 3.14
N PHE A 87 3.76 -5.61 2.63
CA PHE A 87 3.74 -6.08 1.25
C PHE A 87 3.35 -7.56 1.24
N PRO A 88 2.12 -7.90 0.84
CA PRO A 88 1.73 -9.31 0.74
C PRO A 88 2.31 -10.00 -0.48
N LEU A 89 2.77 -9.22 -1.47
CA LEU A 89 3.30 -9.70 -2.74
C LEU A 89 4.67 -9.09 -3.00
N PRO A 90 5.53 -9.75 -3.78
CA PRO A 90 5.42 -11.12 -4.30
C PRO A 90 5.54 -12.19 -3.20
N ILE A 91 6.22 -11.88 -2.10
CA ILE A 91 6.31 -12.68 -0.89
C ILE A 91 5.98 -11.78 0.28
N PHE A 92 5.21 -12.25 1.24
CA PHE A 92 4.83 -11.44 2.40
C PHE A 92 6.06 -10.92 3.15
N HIS A 93 6.14 -9.61 3.33
CA HIS A 93 7.19 -8.99 4.14
C HIS A 93 6.68 -7.66 4.70
N ILE A 94 7.30 -7.23 5.80
CA ILE A 94 6.98 -5.98 6.47
C ILE A 94 8.23 -5.10 6.47
N ILE A 95 8.08 -3.86 6.02
CA ILE A 95 9.16 -2.89 5.97
C ILE A 95 8.94 -1.85 7.06
N ASP A 96 9.98 -1.62 7.88
CA ASP A 96 9.97 -0.67 8.96
C ASP A 96 11.27 0.16 8.98
N ARG A 97 11.45 0.98 10.03
CA ARG A 97 12.64 1.83 10.14
C ARG A 97 13.94 1.05 10.30
N ASP A 98 13.87 -0.20 10.74
CA ASP A 98 15.07 -1.03 10.97
C ASP A 98 15.54 -1.73 9.71
N ASN A 99 14.64 -2.03 8.76
CA ASN A 99 14.97 -2.82 7.58
C ASN A 99 14.75 -2.11 6.23
N TYR A 100 14.22 -0.88 6.19
CA TYR A 100 13.87 -0.25 4.93
C TYR A 100 15.06 -0.07 3.98
N LYS A 101 16.25 0.16 4.51
CA LYS A 101 17.48 0.30 3.69
C LYS A 101 17.83 -1.00 3.00
N TYR A 102 17.67 -2.12 3.68
CA TYR A 102 17.89 -3.45 3.10
C TYR A 102 16.97 -3.65 1.89
N TYR A 103 15.65 -3.43 2.07
CA TYR A 103 14.70 -3.61 0.98
C TYR A 103 14.85 -2.59 -0.13
N LEU A 104 15.33 -1.42 0.17
CA LEU A 104 15.58 -0.38 -0.84
C LEU A 104 16.70 -0.82 -1.82
N ASN A 105 17.68 -1.55 -1.33
CA ASN A 105 18.82 -2.03 -2.11
C ASN A 105 18.61 -3.44 -2.67
N GLU A 106 17.65 -4.21 -2.16
CA GLU A 106 17.37 -5.56 -2.62
C GLU A 106 16.63 -5.54 -3.94
N LYS A 107 17.08 -6.36 -4.89
CA LYS A 107 16.38 -6.52 -6.17
C LYS A 107 15.20 -7.47 -5.98
N LEU A 108 14.09 -7.17 -6.65
CA LEU A 108 12.89 -8.02 -6.61
C LEU A 108 13.14 -9.43 -7.14
N SER A 109 14.13 -9.61 -8.01
CA SER A 109 14.54 -10.92 -8.49
C SER A 109 14.93 -11.88 -7.35
N ALA A 110 15.35 -11.37 -6.19
CA ALA A 110 15.64 -12.16 -5.02
C ALA A 110 14.40 -12.91 -4.48
N PHE A 111 13.20 -12.48 -4.88
CA PHE A 111 11.95 -13.17 -4.53
C PHE A 111 11.53 -14.19 -5.59
N GLY A 112 12.36 -14.47 -6.60
CA GLY A 112 12.05 -15.40 -7.68
C GLY A 112 11.33 -14.78 -8.87
N PHE A 113 11.35 -13.45 -9.00
CA PHE A 113 10.72 -12.72 -10.10
C PHE A 113 11.77 -11.99 -10.94
N ASP A 114 11.64 -12.07 -12.26
CA ASP A 114 12.44 -11.32 -13.20
C ASP A 114 11.80 -9.95 -13.43
N ILE A 115 12.59 -8.90 -13.17
CA ILE A 115 12.14 -7.53 -13.33
C ILE A 115 13.07 -6.77 -14.26
#